data_10e236e0eb621c3f5950c882ea427b05
#
_entry.id   10e236e0eb621c3f5950c882ea427b05
#
_cell.length_a   1.000
_cell.length_b   1.000
_cell.length_c   1.000
_cell.angle_alpha   90.00
_cell.angle_beta   90.00
_cell.angle_gamma   90.00
#
_symmetry.space_group_name_H-M   'P 1'
#
loop_
_entity.id
_entity.type
_entity.pdbx_description
1 polymer ?
#
loop_
_entity_poly.entity_id
_entity_poly.type
_entity_poly.pdbx_seq_one_letter_code
_entity_poly.pdbx_strand_id
1 'polypeptide(L)'
;SVDSMPHWRRCMQGHSASNLMPVIAANRVGLEEVTPCEANGNQKSALKFYGSSFITDGAGEVIRSMDRDSEGVITAEFDLDELERERFSWGLFRDRRPEMYHE
;
A
#
# COMPACT_ATOMS: atom_id res chain seq x y z
N SER A 1 -6.00 -15.11 16.39
CA SER A 1 -6.05 -14.46 15.08
C SER A 1 -4.70 -13.88 14.73
N VAL A 2 -4.37 -13.89 13.45
CA VAL A 2 -3.10 -13.38 12.94
C VAL A 2 -3.23 -11.90 12.62
N ASP A 3 -2.25 -11.10 13.06
CA ASP A 3 -2.18 -9.71 12.69
C ASP A 3 -1.61 -9.60 11.27
N SER A 4 -2.45 -9.30 10.32
CA SER A 4 -2.07 -9.24 8.91
C SER A 4 -1.56 -7.88 8.45
N MET A 5 -1.56 -6.85 9.31
CA MET A 5 -1.18 -5.51 8.91
C MET A 5 0.25 -5.41 8.36
N PRO A 6 1.28 -5.99 9.02
CA PRO A 6 2.63 -5.91 8.48
C PRO A 6 2.77 -6.56 7.10
N HIS A 7 2.07 -7.66 6.87
CA HIS A 7 2.08 -8.33 5.57
C HIS A 7 1.39 -7.48 4.50
N TRP A 8 0.22 -6.94 4.81
CA TRP A 8 -0.52 -6.05 3.92
C TRP A 8 0.33 -4.85 3.52
N ARG A 9 0.98 -4.21 4.51
CA ARG A 9 1.84 -3.05 4.25
C ARG A 9 3.01 -3.39 3.35
N ARG A 10 3.67 -4.52 3.58
CA ARG A 10 4.77 -4.96 2.72
C ARG A 10 4.32 -5.21 1.29
N CYS A 11 3.16 -5.81 1.09
CA CYS A 11 2.61 -6.03 -0.25
C CYS A 11 2.37 -4.72 -0.97
N MET A 12 1.79 -3.73 -0.29
CA MET A 12 1.54 -2.41 -0.87
C MET A 12 2.84 -1.68 -1.20
N GLN A 13 3.83 -1.74 -0.31
CA GLN A 13 5.16 -1.19 -0.57
C GLN A 13 5.83 -1.89 -1.76
N GLY A 14 5.65 -3.20 -1.87
CA GLY A 14 6.15 -3.98 -3.00
C GLY A 14 5.55 -3.52 -4.33
N HIS A 15 4.26 -3.26 -4.38
CA HIS A 15 3.61 -2.71 -5.57
C HIS A 15 4.16 -1.34 -5.93
N SER A 16 4.36 -0.49 -4.93
CA SER A 16 4.94 0.84 -5.13
C SER A 16 6.35 0.73 -5.71
N ALA A 17 7.21 -0.04 -5.07
CA ALA A 17 8.59 -0.20 -5.50
C ALA A 17 8.71 -0.83 -6.89
N SER A 18 7.91 -1.86 -7.17
CA SER A 18 7.94 -2.57 -8.46
C SER A 18 7.50 -1.67 -9.61
N ASN A 19 6.57 -0.78 -9.37
CA ASN A 19 6.01 0.10 -10.39
C ASN A 19 6.62 1.50 -10.38
N LEU A 20 7.49 1.79 -9.41
CA LEU A 20 8.12 3.10 -9.21
C LEU A 20 7.08 4.22 -9.17
N MET A 21 6.04 3.98 -8.40
CA MET A 21 4.92 4.91 -8.22
C MET A 21 4.53 5.00 -6.75
N PRO A 22 4.14 6.19 -6.27
CA PRO A 22 3.52 6.31 -4.97
C PRO A 22 2.26 5.46 -4.87
N VAL A 23 2.02 4.93 -3.69
CA VAL A 23 0.79 4.20 -3.37
C VAL A 23 0.10 4.90 -2.21
N ILE A 24 -1.19 5.12 -2.35
CA ILE A 24 -2.05 5.62 -1.30
C ILE A 24 -2.94 4.46 -0.89
N ALA A 25 -2.67 3.88 0.27
CA ALA A 25 -3.40 2.74 0.76
C ALA A 25 -4.31 3.16 1.91
N ALA A 26 -5.60 3.11 1.67
CA ALA A 26 -6.62 3.47 2.66
C ALA A 26 -7.23 2.21 3.25
N ASN A 27 -7.37 2.19 4.56
CA ASN A 27 -8.01 1.09 5.26
C ASN A 27 -9.00 1.62 6.29
N ARG A 28 -9.97 0.80 6.64
CA ARG A 28 -10.99 1.12 7.63
C ARG A 28 -10.42 1.01 9.04
N VAL A 29 -10.97 1.80 9.94
CA VAL A 29 -10.69 1.69 11.38
C VAL A 29 -11.95 1.25 12.08
N GLY A 30 -11.79 0.59 13.21
CA GLY A 30 -12.89 0.25 14.12
C GLY A 30 -13.25 -1.22 14.12
N LEU A 31 -14.27 -1.50 14.89
CA LEU A 31 -14.84 -2.84 15.06
C LEU A 31 -16.18 -2.90 14.36
N GLU A 32 -16.37 -3.91 13.52
CA GLU A 32 -17.63 -4.15 12.86
C GLU A 32 -18.18 -5.50 13.34
N GLU A 33 -19.39 -5.48 13.89
CA GLU A 33 -20.06 -6.66 14.38
C GLU A 33 -21.12 -7.12 13.39
N VAL A 34 -21.16 -8.41 13.14
CA VAL A 34 -22.16 -9.02 12.27
C VAL A 34 -23.26 -9.60 13.13
N THR A 35 -24.49 -9.09 12.95
CA THR A 35 -25.65 -9.58 13.66
C THR A 35 -26.06 -10.94 13.08
N PRO A 36 -26.35 -11.95 13.94
CA PRO A 36 -26.85 -13.24 13.45
C PRO A 36 -28.11 -13.07 12.62
N CYS A 37 -28.12 -13.66 11.44
CA CYS A 37 -29.27 -13.67 10.56
C CYS A 37 -29.22 -14.90 9.66
N GLU A 38 -30.31 -15.20 8.99
CA GLU A 38 -30.42 -16.36 8.15
C GLU A 38 -29.40 -16.32 6.99
N ALA A 39 -29.12 -15.13 6.47
CA ALA A 39 -28.19 -14.96 5.34
C ALA A 39 -26.76 -15.36 5.67
N ASN A 40 -26.35 -15.29 6.95
CA ASN A 40 -25.01 -15.68 7.38
C ASN A 40 -25.00 -16.95 8.24
N GLY A 41 -26.06 -17.76 8.17
CA GLY A 41 -26.17 -18.99 8.95
C GLY A 41 -26.39 -18.76 10.42
N ASN A 42 -26.93 -17.61 10.80
CA ASN A 42 -27.19 -17.20 12.21
C ASN A 42 -25.90 -17.13 13.03
N GLN A 43 -24.78 -16.84 12.38
CA GLN A 43 -23.50 -16.68 13.08
C GLN A 43 -23.33 -15.26 13.58
N LYS A 44 -22.81 -15.15 14.78
CA LYS A 44 -22.37 -13.87 15.34
C LYS A 44 -20.87 -13.77 15.15
N SER A 45 -20.42 -12.72 14.47
CA SER A 45 -19.01 -12.49 14.24
C SER A 45 -18.69 -11.00 14.37
N ALA A 46 -17.41 -10.69 14.54
CA ALA A 46 -16.91 -9.34 14.61
C ALA A 46 -15.61 -9.25 13.85
N LEU A 47 -15.43 -8.13 13.14
CA LEU A 47 -14.20 -7.83 12.40
C LEU A 47 -13.62 -6.53 12.93
N LYS A 48 -12.36 -6.58 13.34
CA LYS A 48 -11.62 -5.38 13.71
C LYS A 48 -10.71 -4.99 12.58
N PHE A 49 -10.90 -3.78 12.07
CA PHE A 49 -10.05 -3.21 11.03
C PHE A 49 -8.86 -2.51 11.67
N TYR A 50 -7.68 -2.76 11.16
CA TYR A 50 -6.46 -2.24 11.78
C TYR A 50 -6.04 -0.87 11.26
N GLY A 51 -6.85 -0.22 10.43
CA GLY A 51 -6.53 1.09 9.92
C GLY A 51 -5.17 1.12 9.26
N SER A 52 -4.25 1.88 9.83
CA SER A 52 -2.86 1.94 9.38
C SER A 52 -2.69 2.40 7.94
N SER A 53 -3.61 3.25 7.45
CA SER A 53 -3.55 3.85 6.13
C SER A 53 -2.24 4.59 5.94
N PHE A 54 -1.69 4.59 4.75
CA PHE A 54 -0.39 5.18 4.53
C PHE A 54 -0.21 5.64 3.08
N ILE A 55 0.82 6.46 2.88
CA ILE A 55 1.24 6.94 1.57
C ILE A 55 2.71 6.59 1.42
N THR A 56 3.09 6.03 0.28
CA THR A 56 4.49 5.77 -0.06
C THR A 56 5.02 6.82 -1.03
N ASP A 57 6.34 6.93 -1.12
CA ASP A 57 6.99 7.62 -2.22
C ASP A 57 7.11 6.69 -3.44
N GLY A 58 7.77 7.16 -4.49
CA GLY A 58 7.94 6.39 -5.72
C GLY A 58 8.90 5.21 -5.61
N ALA A 59 9.60 5.07 -4.49
CA ALA A 59 10.53 3.96 -4.24
C ALA A 59 9.95 2.92 -3.28
N GLY A 60 8.73 3.13 -2.80
CA GLY A 60 8.07 2.20 -1.89
C GLY A 60 8.26 2.52 -0.40
N GLU A 61 8.94 3.62 -0.07
CA GLU A 61 9.11 4.04 1.31
C GLU A 61 7.86 4.72 1.85
N VAL A 62 7.44 4.37 3.06
CA VAL A 62 6.29 5.00 3.71
C VAL A 62 6.68 6.39 4.18
N ILE A 63 6.01 7.41 3.65
CA ILE A 63 6.30 8.82 3.98
C ILE A 63 5.25 9.45 4.89
N ARG A 64 4.05 8.88 4.92
CA ARG A 64 2.96 9.31 5.81
C ARG A 64 2.17 8.09 6.22
N SER A 65 1.80 8.03 7.47
CA SER A 65 0.97 6.91 7.95
C SER A 65 0.04 7.37 9.06
N MET A 66 -1.04 6.63 9.22
CA MET A 66 -1.96 6.76 10.34
C MET A 66 -1.81 5.57 11.25
N ASP A 67 -2.23 5.72 12.51
CA ASP A 67 -2.21 4.61 13.45
C ASP A 67 -3.38 3.64 13.20
N ARG A 68 -3.50 2.63 14.04
CA ARG A 68 -4.50 1.57 13.89
C ARG A 68 -5.92 2.00 14.22
N ASP A 69 -6.08 3.03 15.03
CA ASP A 69 -7.36 3.33 15.65
C ASP A 69 -7.89 4.73 15.33
N SER A 70 -7.05 5.62 14.81
CA SER A 70 -7.44 7.01 14.58
C SER A 70 -8.03 7.21 13.21
N GLU A 71 -9.07 8.03 13.16
CA GLU A 71 -9.60 8.59 11.93
C GLU A 71 -8.92 9.93 11.69
N GLY A 72 -8.78 10.30 10.42
CA GLY A 72 -8.17 11.57 10.07
C GLY A 72 -7.80 11.63 8.60
N VAL A 73 -6.99 12.64 8.28
CA VAL A 73 -6.53 12.90 6.91
C VAL A 73 -5.01 13.03 6.93
N ILE A 74 -4.36 12.35 6.00
CA ILE A 74 -2.94 12.55 5.72
C ILE A 74 -2.80 12.99 4.27
N THR A 75 -1.80 13.83 4.02
CA THR A 75 -1.55 14.37 2.69
C THR A 75 -0.06 14.25 2.34
N ALA A 76 0.21 14.21 1.05
CA ALA A 76 1.57 14.27 0.53
C ALA A 76 1.56 14.99 -0.81
N GLU A 77 2.66 15.64 -1.12
CA GLU A 77 2.84 16.30 -2.40
C GLU A 77 3.86 15.54 -3.23
N PHE A 78 3.61 15.43 -4.53
CA PHE A 78 4.51 14.77 -5.46
C PHE A 78 4.74 15.65 -6.68
N ASP A 79 5.98 15.72 -7.12
CA ASP A 79 6.32 16.29 -8.41
C ASP A 79 6.18 15.18 -9.46
N LEU A 80 5.14 15.25 -10.28
CA LEU A 80 4.85 14.20 -11.25
C LEU A 80 5.93 14.10 -12.33
N ASP A 81 6.55 15.21 -12.69
CA ASP A 81 7.65 15.19 -13.67
C ASP A 81 8.87 14.48 -13.12
N GLU A 82 9.18 14.71 -11.85
CA GLU A 82 10.29 14.02 -11.18
C GLU A 82 10.03 12.52 -11.07
N LEU A 83 8.81 12.13 -10.71
CA LEU A 83 8.42 10.73 -10.67
C LEU A 83 8.58 10.06 -12.04
N GLU A 84 8.17 10.74 -13.08
CA GLU A 84 8.32 10.24 -14.45
C GLU A 84 9.78 10.06 -14.83
N ARG A 85 10.62 11.03 -14.48
CA ARG A 85 12.08 10.95 -14.73
C ARG A 85 12.71 9.77 -13.98
N GLU A 86 12.32 9.57 -12.72
CA GLU A 86 12.82 8.46 -11.92
C GLU A 86 12.41 7.11 -12.50
N ARG A 87 11.16 6.99 -12.93
CA ARG A 87 10.67 5.77 -13.57
C ARG A 87 11.42 5.48 -14.86
N PHE A 88 11.66 6.50 -15.65
CA PHE A 88 12.41 6.37 -16.90
C PHE A 88 13.85 5.90 -16.64
N SER A 89 14.52 6.53 -15.68
CA SER A 89 15.90 6.16 -15.32
C SER A 89 15.99 4.72 -14.82
N TRP A 90 15.06 4.30 -13.96
CA TRP A 90 15.03 2.93 -13.47
C TRP A 90 14.71 1.94 -14.59
N GLY A 91 13.83 2.32 -15.51
CA GLY A 91 13.51 1.49 -16.67
C GLY A 91 14.74 1.23 -17.53
N LEU A 92 15.51 2.26 -17.80
CA LEU A 92 16.76 2.13 -18.55
C LEU A 92 17.77 1.24 -17.82
N PHE A 93 17.91 1.40 -16.51
CA PHE A 93 18.81 0.59 -15.71
C PHE A 93 18.38 -0.88 -15.68
N ARG A 94 17.09 -1.13 -15.39
CA ARG A 94 16.53 -2.49 -15.29
C ARG A 94 16.61 -3.23 -16.63
N ASP A 95 16.35 -2.52 -17.72
CA ASP A 95 16.30 -3.12 -19.05
C ASP A 95 17.66 -3.17 -19.73
N ARG A 96 18.69 -2.71 -19.03
CA ARG A 96 20.06 -2.79 -19.54
C ARG A 96 20.51 -4.24 -19.58
N ARG A 97 20.91 -4.66 -20.78
CA ARG A 97 21.37 -6.02 -21.01
C ARG A 97 22.74 -5.98 -21.65
N PRO A 98 23.81 -5.99 -20.85
CA PRO A 98 25.16 -5.91 -21.40
C PRO A 98 25.46 -6.99 -22.43
N GLU A 99 24.93 -8.18 -22.26
CA GLU A 99 25.09 -9.28 -23.19
C GLU A 99 24.48 -9.02 -24.57
N MET A 100 23.57 -8.06 -24.67
CA MET A 100 22.95 -7.68 -25.94
C MET A 100 23.66 -6.51 -26.63
N TYR A 101 24.63 -5.92 -25.96
CA TYR A 101 25.41 -4.80 -26.51
C TYR A 101 26.80 -5.20 -26.95
N HIS A 102 27.06 -6.49 -26.97
CA HIS A 102 28.32 -7.04 -27.49
C HIS A 102 28.21 -7.17 -29.00
N GLU A 103 28.82 -6.26 -29.66
CA GLU A 103 28.85 -6.27 -31.12
C GLU A 103 30.26 -6.61 -31.61
#